data_9261a10bba4581e76feee59e609d8f48
#
_entry.id   9261a10bba4581e76feee59e609d8f48
#
_cell.length_a   1.000
_cell.length_b   1.000
_cell.length_c   1.000
_cell.angle_alpha   90.00
_cell.angle_beta   90.00
_cell.angle_gamma   90.00
#
_symmetry.space_group_name_H-M   'P 1'
#
loop_
_entity.id
_entity.type
_entity.pdbx_description
1 polymer ?
#
loop_
_entity_poly.entity_id
_entity_poly.type
_entity_poly.pdbx_seq_one_letter_code
_entity_poly.pdbx_strand_id
1 'polypeptide(L)'
;MVTYKILLKDHQWKADGTNFYRVRITHNRQSKFMKTNILVTRDDITKAGKVKTPSIISALQDMDKKMHTAINELDTFELKSMSVSEVVAKIESILSKPEKFTLDFVDFGMKLAEKKSPGNASTYHVALNALLRYFDGKHPDISEITVKNLRGFAEFISNENVVKVNWRTGESKTLKKKKGGRAVSLYLANIRHIYKSAREQFNEPDLGKFPIPVDPFDYFTMPKTPASQHKDIPIEVIQLMIDTRKKYEGRQRMAIDAFLISFGLCGINPSDMYRCEKPKKNVLHYYRQKTEKRRDDRAEMWVKIHPCIRKIMKDYAGKDRCFDYYERYANKDVFITALNQGLSLWKKKEKVKIDKLTFTGAARHTWGTIGSGKLCNIEERIITAGMCHKDEKRKVDNIYVKFDWEQLWDAQKVILDVFKW
;
A
#
# COMPACT_ATOMS: atom_id res chain seq x y z
N MET A 1 30.80 -23.70 36.07
CA MET A 1 29.36 -23.54 35.84
C MET A 1 28.88 -22.37 36.64
N VAL A 2 28.10 -21.44 36.01
CA VAL A 2 27.50 -20.31 36.71
C VAL A 2 26.13 -20.71 37.21
N THR A 3 25.86 -20.45 38.49
CA THR A 3 24.52 -20.64 39.09
C THR A 3 24.08 -19.38 39.80
N TYR A 4 22.76 -19.19 39.93
CA TYR A 4 22.20 -18.04 40.61
C TYR A 4 21.05 -18.41 41.55
N LYS A 5 20.78 -17.53 42.51
CA LYS A 5 19.62 -17.61 43.40
C LYS A 5 19.14 -16.20 43.72
N ILE A 6 17.83 -15.94 43.48
CA ILE A 6 17.18 -14.70 43.89
C ILE A 6 16.77 -14.87 45.37
N LEU A 7 17.21 -13.96 46.22
CA LEU A 7 16.97 -14.09 47.65
C LEU A 7 16.87 -12.71 48.32
N LEU A 8 16.21 -12.70 49.45
CA LEU A 8 16.13 -11.58 50.38
C LEU A 8 17.15 -11.83 51.50
N LYS A 9 17.88 -10.79 51.95
CA LYS A 9 18.79 -10.88 53.09
C LYS A 9 18.08 -10.34 54.34
N ASP A 10 17.72 -11.20 55.25
CA ASP A 10 16.94 -10.86 56.47
C ASP A 10 17.61 -9.82 57.37
N HIS A 11 18.92 -9.75 57.36
CA HIS A 11 19.68 -8.76 58.17
C HIS A 11 19.80 -7.37 57.50
N GLN A 12 19.21 -7.19 56.35
CA GLN A 12 19.31 -5.91 55.55
C GLN A 12 17.98 -5.15 55.44
N TRP A 13 17.07 -5.38 56.36
CA TRP A 13 15.89 -4.56 56.48
C TRP A 13 16.28 -3.13 56.92
N LYS A 14 15.77 -2.15 56.21
CA LYS A 14 15.94 -0.75 56.55
C LYS A 14 15.03 -0.34 57.71
N ALA A 15 15.31 0.79 58.36
CA ALA A 15 14.50 1.32 59.43
C ALA A 15 13.05 1.61 59.06
N ASP A 16 12.82 1.91 57.77
CA ASP A 16 11.49 2.15 57.18
C ASP A 16 10.72 0.85 56.86
N GLY A 17 11.23 -0.32 57.24
CA GLY A 17 10.58 -1.59 56.98
C GLY A 17 10.69 -2.10 55.54
N THR A 18 11.57 -1.52 54.73
CA THR A 18 11.81 -1.95 53.35
C THR A 18 13.08 -2.77 53.18
N ASN A 19 13.12 -3.59 52.15
CA ASN A 19 14.30 -4.32 51.71
C ASN A 19 14.28 -4.56 50.22
N PHE A 20 15.38 -4.98 49.62
CA PHE A 20 15.48 -5.29 48.20
C PHE A 20 15.89 -6.75 47.99
N TYR A 21 15.26 -7.40 47.02
CA TYR A 21 15.77 -8.69 46.53
C TYR A 21 17.12 -8.50 45.85
N ARG A 22 17.97 -9.54 45.98
CA ARG A 22 19.31 -9.58 45.39
C ARG A 22 19.47 -10.89 44.66
N VAL A 23 20.29 -10.89 43.61
CA VAL A 23 20.68 -12.11 42.92
C VAL A 23 22.07 -12.50 43.40
N ARG A 24 22.19 -13.65 44.06
CA ARG A 24 23.48 -14.27 44.36
C ARG A 24 23.93 -15.08 43.17
N ILE A 25 25.03 -14.69 42.55
CA ILE A 25 25.65 -15.40 41.42
C ILE A 25 26.86 -16.14 41.98
N THR A 26 26.98 -17.44 41.67
CA THR A 26 28.08 -18.30 42.09
C THR A 26 28.81 -18.84 40.87
N HIS A 27 30.13 -18.65 40.86
CA HIS A 27 31.03 -19.13 39.81
C HIS A 27 32.36 -19.58 40.46
N ASN A 28 32.90 -20.73 40.06
CA ASN A 28 34.15 -21.29 40.58
C ASN A 28 34.22 -21.29 42.13
N ARG A 29 33.13 -21.71 42.80
CA ARG A 29 32.96 -21.74 44.26
C ARG A 29 32.99 -20.38 44.96
N GLN A 30 33.08 -19.26 44.21
CA GLN A 30 32.97 -17.91 44.75
C GLN A 30 31.58 -17.34 44.44
N SER A 31 31.06 -16.50 45.34
CA SER A 31 29.75 -15.90 45.18
C SER A 31 29.82 -14.38 45.28
N LYS A 32 29.07 -13.68 44.41
CA LYS A 32 28.88 -12.22 44.45
C LYS A 32 27.39 -11.87 44.33
N PHE A 33 26.99 -10.76 44.93
CA PHE A 33 25.62 -10.30 44.91
C PHE A 33 25.43 -9.17 43.91
N MET A 34 24.45 -9.30 43.06
CA MET A 34 23.93 -8.25 42.17
C MET A 34 22.71 -7.62 42.84
N LYS A 35 22.61 -6.30 42.80
CA LYS A 35 21.44 -5.54 43.30
C LYS A 35 20.30 -5.65 42.30
N THR A 36 19.05 -5.62 42.79
CA THR A 36 17.84 -5.51 41.98
C THR A 36 17.04 -4.29 42.43
N ASN A 37 16.10 -3.86 41.60
CA ASN A 37 15.15 -2.79 41.93
C ASN A 37 13.85 -3.34 42.54
N ILE A 38 13.80 -4.63 42.89
CA ILE A 38 12.59 -5.27 43.46
C ILE A 38 12.53 -4.95 44.95
N LEU A 39 11.77 -3.92 45.26
CA LEU A 39 11.51 -3.48 46.62
C LEU A 39 10.43 -4.37 47.26
N VAL A 40 10.57 -4.65 48.52
CA VAL A 40 9.65 -5.43 49.33
C VAL A 40 9.52 -4.80 50.73
N THR A 41 8.30 -4.81 51.26
CA THR A 41 8.01 -4.44 52.63
C THR A 41 7.74 -5.68 53.49
N ARG A 42 7.70 -5.54 54.82
CA ARG A 42 7.33 -6.64 55.71
C ARG A 42 5.93 -7.16 55.46
N ASP A 43 5.03 -6.27 55.02
CA ASP A 43 3.64 -6.63 54.71
C ASP A 43 3.50 -7.46 53.44
N ASP A 44 4.48 -7.44 52.55
CA ASP A 44 4.47 -8.24 51.32
C ASP A 44 4.88 -9.71 51.56
N ILE A 45 5.33 -10.02 52.78
CA ILE A 45 5.88 -11.34 53.10
C ILE A 45 5.00 -12.03 54.14
N THR A 46 4.76 -13.34 53.96
CA THR A 46 4.06 -14.17 54.92
C THR A 46 5.01 -14.53 56.10
N LYS A 47 4.44 -14.95 57.23
CA LYS A 47 5.24 -15.50 58.39
C LYS A 47 6.18 -16.63 58.00
N ALA A 48 5.90 -17.35 56.91
CA ALA A 48 6.74 -18.40 56.35
C ALA A 48 7.81 -17.88 55.36
N GLY A 49 7.98 -16.56 55.24
CA GLY A 49 8.99 -15.92 54.35
C GLY A 49 8.64 -15.92 52.85
N LYS A 50 7.40 -16.29 52.46
CA LYS A 50 6.96 -16.29 51.08
C LYS A 50 6.31 -14.95 50.71
N VAL A 51 6.59 -14.47 49.50
CA VAL A 51 5.91 -13.26 48.94
C VAL A 51 4.45 -13.55 48.68
N LYS A 52 3.57 -12.66 49.10
CA LYS A 52 2.12 -12.73 48.85
C LYS A 52 1.61 -11.70 47.85
N THR A 53 2.36 -10.62 47.58
CA THR A 53 1.96 -9.52 46.70
C THR A 53 2.17 -9.92 45.23
N PRO A 54 1.09 -9.96 44.41
CA PRO A 54 1.18 -10.47 43.03
C PRO A 54 2.16 -9.70 42.12
N SER A 55 2.27 -8.39 42.26
CA SER A 55 3.21 -7.55 41.49
C SER A 55 4.68 -7.90 41.76
N ILE A 56 5.02 -8.20 43.02
CA ILE A 56 6.36 -8.62 43.41
C ILE A 56 6.64 -10.04 42.92
N ILE A 57 5.66 -10.94 42.98
CA ILE A 57 5.78 -12.30 42.42
C ILE A 57 6.08 -12.22 40.91
N SER A 58 5.33 -11.39 40.18
CA SER A 58 5.57 -11.18 38.73
C SER A 58 6.98 -10.62 38.47
N ALA A 59 7.41 -9.61 39.23
CA ALA A 59 8.74 -9.03 39.08
C ALA A 59 9.86 -10.03 39.36
N LEU A 60 9.66 -10.91 40.33
CA LEU A 60 10.61 -11.99 40.62
C LEU A 60 10.67 -13.04 39.50
N GLN A 61 9.52 -13.39 38.93
CA GLN A 61 9.44 -14.30 37.77
C GLN A 61 10.11 -13.70 36.54
N ASP A 62 9.91 -12.41 36.28
CA ASP A 62 10.56 -11.72 35.18
C ASP A 62 12.08 -11.62 35.37
N MET A 63 12.53 -11.35 36.60
CA MET A 63 13.96 -11.37 36.94
C MET A 63 14.56 -12.74 36.74
N ASP A 64 13.87 -13.81 37.15
CA ASP A 64 14.30 -15.18 36.95
C ASP A 64 14.48 -15.53 35.49
N LYS A 65 13.50 -15.17 34.62
CA LYS A 65 13.60 -15.35 33.18
C LYS A 65 14.79 -14.58 32.59
N LYS A 66 14.96 -13.30 32.98
CA LYS A 66 16.07 -12.45 32.51
C LYS A 66 17.44 -13.05 32.92
N MET A 67 17.57 -13.52 34.15
CA MET A 67 18.78 -14.17 34.62
C MET A 67 19.09 -15.45 33.84
N HIS A 68 18.09 -16.28 33.62
CA HIS A 68 18.23 -17.50 32.83
C HIS A 68 18.73 -17.21 31.41
N THR A 69 18.11 -16.21 30.74
CA THR A 69 18.53 -15.76 29.40
C THR A 69 19.95 -15.20 29.40
N ALA A 70 20.26 -14.30 30.34
CA ALA A 70 21.59 -13.71 30.44
C ALA A 70 22.72 -14.74 30.69
N ILE A 71 22.46 -15.77 31.49
CA ILE A 71 23.42 -16.85 31.73
C ILE A 71 23.60 -17.71 30.47
N ASN A 72 22.54 -17.98 29.74
CA ASN A 72 22.63 -18.76 28.50
C ASN A 72 23.37 -18.02 27.36
N GLU A 73 23.41 -16.68 27.38
CA GLU A 73 24.19 -15.85 26.45
C GLU A 73 25.71 -15.83 26.76
N LEU A 74 26.13 -16.31 27.95
CA LEU A 74 27.54 -16.33 28.30
C LEU A 74 28.28 -17.42 27.54
N ASP A 75 29.39 -17.07 26.90
CA ASP A 75 30.27 -18.03 26.24
C ASP A 75 30.92 -18.95 27.27
N THR A 76 30.66 -20.24 27.12
CA THR A 76 31.19 -21.28 28.02
C THR A 76 32.72 -21.37 27.99
N PHE A 77 33.38 -20.95 26.93
CA PHE A 77 34.82 -20.93 26.79
C PHE A 77 35.43 -19.77 27.56
N GLU A 78 34.90 -18.59 27.44
CA GLU A 78 35.32 -17.39 28.19
C GLU A 78 35.11 -17.55 29.70
N LEU A 79 34.03 -18.20 30.13
CA LEU A 79 33.70 -18.43 31.54
C LEU A 79 34.79 -19.17 32.29
N LYS A 80 35.61 -20.00 31.64
CA LYS A 80 36.67 -20.77 32.31
C LYS A 80 37.73 -19.86 32.92
N SER A 81 38.03 -18.74 32.32
CA SER A 81 39.06 -17.78 32.74
C SER A 81 38.53 -16.62 33.58
N MET A 82 37.21 -16.45 33.67
CA MET A 82 36.61 -15.31 34.33
C MET A 82 36.47 -15.48 35.84
N SER A 83 36.73 -14.42 36.58
CA SER A 83 36.36 -14.30 37.98
C SER A 83 34.84 -14.11 38.16
N VAL A 84 34.30 -14.37 39.36
CA VAL A 84 32.88 -14.13 39.66
C VAL A 84 32.51 -12.66 39.48
N SER A 85 33.44 -11.73 39.70
CA SER A 85 33.20 -10.29 39.50
C SER A 85 33.01 -9.93 38.05
N GLU A 86 33.81 -10.48 37.15
CA GLU A 86 33.70 -10.31 35.71
C GLU A 86 32.42 -10.94 35.15
N VAL A 87 32.04 -12.12 35.67
CA VAL A 87 30.76 -12.76 35.33
C VAL A 87 29.59 -11.89 35.74
N VAL A 88 29.60 -11.31 36.95
CA VAL A 88 28.54 -10.40 37.41
C VAL A 88 28.48 -9.16 36.51
N ALA A 89 29.60 -8.50 36.19
CA ALA A 89 29.65 -7.34 35.34
C ALA A 89 29.12 -7.62 33.90
N LYS A 90 29.45 -8.81 33.38
CA LYS A 90 28.97 -9.25 32.08
C LYS A 90 27.46 -9.51 32.07
N ILE A 91 26.93 -10.15 33.13
CA ILE A 91 25.47 -10.33 33.32
C ILE A 91 24.77 -8.96 33.46
N GLU A 92 25.30 -8.03 34.28
CA GLU A 92 24.76 -6.70 34.44
C GLU A 92 24.75 -5.95 33.09
N SER A 93 25.78 -6.08 32.27
CA SER A 93 25.83 -5.52 30.91
C SER A 93 24.78 -6.12 30.00
N ILE A 94 24.52 -7.43 30.05
CA ILE A 94 23.46 -8.09 29.26
C ILE A 94 22.09 -7.63 29.72
N LEU A 95 21.84 -7.58 31.02
CA LEU A 95 20.58 -7.16 31.63
C LEU A 95 20.29 -5.65 31.42
N SER A 96 21.32 -4.85 31.30
CA SER A 96 21.19 -3.38 31.03
C SER A 96 20.96 -3.08 29.56
N LYS A 97 21.15 -4.06 28.66
CA LYS A 97 20.77 -3.85 27.26
C LYS A 97 19.27 -3.63 27.20
N PRO A 98 18.80 -2.55 26.58
CA PRO A 98 17.36 -2.36 26.39
C PRO A 98 16.80 -3.58 25.64
N GLU A 99 15.65 -4.07 26.09
CA GLU A 99 14.96 -5.17 25.40
C GLU A 99 14.85 -4.80 23.92
N LYS A 100 15.40 -5.68 23.06
CA LYS A 100 15.37 -5.44 21.62
C LYS A 100 13.90 -5.41 21.18
N PHE A 101 13.45 -4.25 20.74
CA PHE A 101 12.12 -4.14 20.15
C PHE A 101 12.03 -5.10 18.97
N THR A 102 11.01 -5.93 18.96
CA THR A 102 10.70 -6.87 17.88
C THR A 102 9.31 -6.58 17.33
N LEU A 103 9.18 -6.61 16.02
CA LEU A 103 7.91 -6.43 15.33
C LEU A 103 7.90 -7.30 14.08
N ASP A 104 6.96 -8.24 14.00
CA ASP A 104 6.67 -8.93 12.75
C ASP A 104 6.21 -7.92 11.69
N PHE A 105 7.10 -7.65 10.74
CA PHE A 105 6.89 -6.61 9.75
C PHE A 105 5.77 -6.95 8.77
N VAL A 106 5.59 -8.24 8.45
CA VAL A 106 4.56 -8.70 7.52
C VAL A 106 3.19 -8.62 8.16
N ASP A 107 3.04 -9.14 9.37
CA ASP A 107 1.77 -9.07 10.12
C ASP A 107 1.34 -7.64 10.37
N PHE A 108 2.27 -6.78 10.74
CA PHE A 108 2.00 -5.34 10.88
C PHE A 108 1.50 -4.73 9.58
N GLY A 109 2.18 -5.03 8.47
CA GLY A 109 1.82 -4.53 7.15
C GLY A 109 0.46 -5.04 6.67
N MET A 110 0.10 -6.30 6.95
CA MET A 110 -1.22 -6.87 6.64
C MET A 110 -2.34 -6.16 7.42
N LYS A 111 -2.17 -5.96 8.72
CA LYS A 111 -3.10 -5.19 9.57
C LYS A 111 -3.25 -3.73 9.10
N LEU A 112 -2.15 -3.12 8.64
CA LEU A 112 -2.21 -1.77 8.06
C LEU A 112 -2.98 -1.75 6.73
N ALA A 113 -2.87 -2.80 5.91
CA ALA A 113 -3.58 -2.93 4.64
C ALA A 113 -5.11 -3.02 4.84
N GLU A 114 -5.60 -3.67 5.89
CA GLU A 114 -7.03 -3.77 6.22
C GLU A 114 -7.70 -2.40 6.40
N LYS A 115 -6.94 -1.41 6.88
CA LYS A 115 -7.40 -0.02 7.06
C LYS A 115 -7.44 0.80 5.76
N LYS A 116 -7.00 0.23 4.64
CA LYS A 116 -6.91 0.93 3.35
C LYS A 116 -8.10 0.59 2.44
N SER A 117 -8.31 1.40 1.40
CA SER A 117 -9.28 1.07 0.36
C SER A 117 -8.88 -0.24 -0.36
N PRO A 118 -9.84 -1.04 -0.87
CA PRO A 118 -9.54 -2.34 -1.48
C PRO A 118 -8.42 -2.31 -2.55
N GLY A 119 -8.40 -1.27 -3.39
CA GLY A 119 -7.35 -1.12 -4.41
C GLY A 119 -5.95 -0.87 -3.82
N ASN A 120 -5.87 -0.09 -2.74
CA ASN A 120 -4.61 0.15 -2.04
C ASN A 120 -4.21 -1.10 -1.23
N ALA A 121 -5.13 -1.73 -0.49
CA ALA A 121 -4.88 -2.96 0.24
C ALA A 121 -4.24 -4.03 -0.67
N SER A 122 -4.79 -4.23 -1.85
CA SER A 122 -4.23 -5.18 -2.83
C SER A 122 -2.76 -4.90 -3.17
N THR A 123 -2.33 -3.63 -3.27
CA THR A 123 -0.93 -3.30 -3.56
C THR A 123 0.00 -3.61 -2.40
N TYR A 124 -0.48 -3.45 -1.15
CA TYR A 124 0.25 -3.84 0.06
C TYR A 124 0.42 -5.35 0.12
N HIS A 125 -0.67 -6.11 -0.05
CA HIS A 125 -0.64 -7.57 -0.07
C HIS A 125 0.36 -8.11 -1.11
N VAL A 126 0.35 -7.54 -2.32
CA VAL A 126 1.29 -7.96 -3.37
C VAL A 126 2.74 -7.68 -2.99
N ALA A 127 3.03 -6.52 -2.36
CA ALA A 127 4.39 -6.18 -1.92
C ALA A 127 4.85 -7.07 -0.74
N LEU A 128 3.97 -7.31 0.25
CA LEU A 128 4.26 -8.16 1.40
C LEU A 128 4.45 -9.63 1.00
N ASN A 129 3.61 -10.16 0.12
CA ASN A 129 3.77 -11.50 -0.43
C ASN A 129 5.08 -11.64 -1.24
N ALA A 130 5.52 -10.58 -1.91
CA ALA A 130 6.81 -10.58 -2.58
C ALA A 130 7.97 -10.55 -1.58
N LEU A 131 7.83 -9.81 -0.49
CA LEU A 131 8.80 -9.77 0.61
C LEU A 131 8.92 -11.15 1.28
N LEU A 132 7.79 -11.82 1.55
CA LEU A 132 7.80 -13.19 2.07
C LEU A 132 8.56 -14.16 1.15
N ARG A 133 8.36 -14.07 -0.16
CA ARG A 133 9.14 -14.91 -1.09
C ARG A 133 10.63 -14.61 -1.07
N TYR A 134 11.01 -13.36 -0.86
CA TYR A 134 12.41 -12.97 -0.71
C TYR A 134 13.05 -13.52 0.56
N PHE A 135 12.28 -13.65 1.64
CA PHE A 135 12.71 -14.25 2.90
C PHE A 135 12.34 -15.74 3.02
N ASP A 136 12.14 -16.44 1.91
CA ASP A 136 11.84 -17.89 1.86
C ASP A 136 10.64 -18.30 2.73
N GLY A 137 9.61 -17.46 2.76
CA GLY A 137 8.38 -17.68 3.54
C GLY A 137 8.48 -17.31 5.02
N LYS A 138 9.64 -16.85 5.49
CA LYS A 138 9.80 -16.37 6.87
C LYS A 138 9.31 -14.94 6.99
N HIS A 139 8.68 -14.65 8.12
CA HIS A 139 8.29 -13.30 8.50
C HIS A 139 9.51 -12.55 9.05
N PRO A 140 10.03 -11.52 8.36
CA PRO A 140 11.13 -10.73 8.87
C PRO A 140 10.70 -9.87 10.06
N ASP A 141 11.57 -9.77 11.07
CA ASP A 141 11.49 -8.72 12.07
C ASP A 141 11.78 -7.35 11.44
N ILE A 142 11.19 -6.27 11.97
CA ILE A 142 11.42 -4.92 11.42
C ILE A 142 12.90 -4.55 11.36
N SER A 143 13.72 -5.07 12.27
CA SER A 143 15.18 -4.85 12.27
C SER A 143 15.90 -5.53 11.10
N GLU A 144 15.26 -6.49 10.43
CA GLU A 144 15.79 -7.15 9.24
C GLU A 144 15.49 -6.36 7.94
N ILE A 145 14.64 -5.33 8.02
CA ILE A 145 14.40 -4.39 6.90
C ILE A 145 15.59 -3.42 6.84
N THR A 146 16.72 -3.92 6.38
CA THR A 146 17.97 -3.19 6.28
C THR A 146 18.23 -2.69 4.86
N VAL A 147 19.14 -1.72 4.68
CA VAL A 147 19.57 -1.25 3.35
C VAL A 147 20.06 -2.41 2.47
N LYS A 148 20.78 -3.36 3.05
CA LYS A 148 21.28 -4.56 2.35
C LYS A 148 20.10 -5.39 1.84
N ASN A 149 19.12 -5.68 2.68
CA ASN A 149 17.95 -6.48 2.31
C ASN A 149 17.04 -5.73 1.33
N LEU A 150 16.92 -4.39 1.42
CA LEU A 150 16.20 -3.60 0.43
C LEU A 150 16.84 -3.67 -0.97
N ARG A 151 18.18 -3.64 -1.05
CA ARG A 151 18.91 -3.82 -2.32
C ARG A 151 18.70 -5.23 -2.89
N GLY A 152 18.87 -6.26 -2.07
CA GLY A 152 18.62 -7.65 -2.46
C GLY A 152 17.18 -7.89 -2.89
N PHE A 153 16.20 -7.32 -2.18
CA PHE A 153 14.78 -7.39 -2.55
C PHE A 153 14.49 -6.71 -3.90
N ALA A 154 15.09 -5.53 -4.15
CA ALA A 154 14.95 -4.84 -5.44
C ALA A 154 15.48 -5.70 -6.60
N GLU A 155 16.63 -6.33 -6.43
CA GLU A 155 17.22 -7.24 -7.39
C GLU A 155 16.37 -8.51 -7.58
N PHE A 156 15.91 -9.11 -6.50
CA PHE A 156 15.02 -10.27 -6.52
C PHE A 156 13.76 -9.99 -7.37
N ILE A 157 13.07 -8.86 -7.12
CA ILE A 157 11.88 -8.50 -7.90
C ILE A 157 12.21 -8.23 -9.37
N SER A 158 13.36 -7.61 -9.68
CA SER A 158 13.79 -7.36 -11.07
C SER A 158 14.01 -8.65 -11.84
N ASN A 159 14.47 -9.69 -11.15
CA ASN A 159 14.75 -11.00 -11.71
C ASN A 159 13.55 -11.96 -11.68
N GLU A 160 12.48 -11.62 -10.96
CA GLU A 160 11.30 -12.47 -10.83
C GLU A 160 10.44 -12.45 -12.10
N ASN A 161 10.01 -13.62 -12.54
CA ASN A 161 9.12 -13.75 -13.68
C ASN A 161 7.68 -13.33 -13.33
N VAL A 162 6.95 -12.84 -14.32
CA VAL A 162 5.52 -12.56 -14.18
C VAL A 162 4.75 -13.87 -14.10
N VAL A 163 3.98 -14.04 -13.04
CA VAL A 163 3.05 -15.17 -12.89
C VAL A 163 1.62 -14.69 -13.20
N LYS A 164 0.95 -15.37 -14.11
CA LYS A 164 -0.50 -15.19 -14.36
C LYS A 164 -1.25 -16.28 -13.65
N VAL A 165 -2.21 -15.90 -12.83
CA VAL A 165 -3.13 -16.83 -12.17
C VAL A 165 -4.48 -16.78 -12.90
N ASN A 166 -5.00 -17.95 -13.27
CA ASN A 166 -6.36 -18.08 -13.75
C ASN A 166 -7.28 -18.06 -12.53
N TRP A 167 -8.00 -16.97 -12.34
CA TRP A 167 -8.86 -16.78 -11.18
C TRP A 167 -10.04 -17.78 -11.07
N ARG A 168 -10.38 -18.47 -12.18
CA ARG A 168 -11.46 -19.47 -12.19
C ARG A 168 -10.96 -20.86 -11.79
N THR A 169 -9.77 -21.25 -12.26
CA THR A 169 -9.21 -22.59 -12.01
C THR A 169 -8.16 -22.60 -10.91
N GLY A 170 -7.70 -21.43 -10.45
CA GLY A 170 -6.57 -21.32 -9.52
C GLY A 170 -5.20 -21.64 -10.15
N GLU A 171 -5.17 -22.12 -11.40
CA GLU A 171 -3.94 -22.48 -12.08
C GLU A 171 -3.04 -21.25 -12.31
N SER A 172 -1.77 -21.42 -12.05
CA SER A 172 -0.76 -20.40 -12.28
C SER A 172 0.13 -20.75 -13.47
N LYS A 173 0.41 -19.74 -14.31
CA LYS A 173 1.34 -19.86 -15.42
C LYS A 173 2.46 -18.83 -15.29
N THR A 174 3.67 -19.29 -15.13
CA THR A 174 4.86 -18.41 -15.16
C THR A 174 5.20 -18.02 -16.59
N LEU A 175 5.30 -16.73 -16.85
CA LEU A 175 5.67 -16.20 -18.18
C LEU A 175 7.19 -16.04 -18.26
N LYS A 176 7.75 -16.23 -19.48
CA LYS A 176 9.15 -15.88 -19.78
C LYS A 176 9.40 -14.37 -19.82
N LYS A 177 8.71 -13.60 -19.00
CA LYS A 177 8.80 -12.14 -18.93
C LYS A 177 9.09 -11.73 -17.50
N LYS A 178 10.18 -10.97 -17.31
CA LYS A 178 10.54 -10.41 -16.00
C LYS A 178 9.55 -9.33 -15.57
N LYS A 179 9.43 -9.15 -14.27
CA LYS A 179 8.71 -8.00 -13.71
C LYS A 179 9.47 -6.73 -14.07
N GLY A 180 8.76 -5.73 -14.56
CA GLY A 180 9.37 -4.45 -14.93
C GLY A 180 9.70 -3.57 -13.73
N GLY A 181 10.53 -2.55 -13.94
CA GLY A 181 10.94 -1.59 -12.90
C GLY A 181 9.79 -0.89 -12.17
N ARG A 182 8.58 -0.85 -12.78
CA ARG A 182 7.37 -0.36 -12.09
C ARG A 182 6.96 -1.26 -10.92
N ALA A 183 7.15 -2.57 -11.00
CA ALA A 183 6.85 -3.47 -9.89
C ALA A 183 7.84 -3.24 -8.74
N VAL A 184 9.13 -3.08 -9.07
CA VAL A 184 10.18 -2.79 -8.08
C VAL A 184 9.87 -1.51 -7.32
N SER A 185 9.64 -0.40 -8.03
CA SER A 185 9.35 0.90 -7.41
C SER A 185 8.05 0.89 -6.60
N LEU A 186 7.00 0.19 -7.07
CA LEU A 186 5.73 0.08 -6.36
C LEU A 186 5.87 -0.72 -5.05
N TYR A 187 6.55 -1.87 -5.11
CA TYR A 187 6.70 -2.73 -3.93
C TYR A 187 7.54 -2.04 -2.86
N LEU A 188 8.67 -1.46 -3.25
CA LEU A 188 9.52 -0.70 -2.33
C LEU A 188 8.80 0.51 -1.74
N ALA A 189 7.98 1.22 -2.51
CA ALA A 189 7.18 2.33 -1.99
C ALA A 189 6.18 1.87 -0.91
N ASN A 190 5.53 0.70 -1.10
CA ASN A 190 4.65 0.13 -0.09
C ASN A 190 5.43 -0.31 1.16
N ILE A 191 6.56 -0.99 1.01
CA ILE A 191 7.43 -1.39 2.13
C ILE A 191 7.90 -0.14 2.91
N ARG A 192 8.32 0.91 2.21
CA ARG A 192 8.68 2.20 2.83
C ARG A 192 7.54 2.79 3.65
N HIS A 193 6.32 2.79 3.10
CA HIS A 193 5.17 3.32 3.80
C HIS A 193 4.84 2.50 5.06
N ILE A 194 4.91 1.16 4.97
CA ILE A 194 4.70 0.28 6.12
C ILE A 194 5.74 0.57 7.20
N TYR A 195 7.02 0.68 6.82
CA TYR A 195 8.11 0.97 7.74
C TYR A 195 7.93 2.32 8.45
N LYS A 196 7.57 3.37 7.70
CA LYS A 196 7.27 4.68 8.27
C LYS A 196 6.08 4.65 9.22
N SER A 197 5.01 3.94 8.86
CA SER A 197 3.84 3.79 9.74
C SER A 197 4.18 3.04 11.03
N ALA A 198 5.11 2.07 10.99
CA ALA A 198 5.60 1.42 12.20
C ALA A 198 6.39 2.40 13.08
N ARG A 199 7.28 3.21 12.50
CA ARG A 199 8.00 4.24 13.24
C ARG A 199 7.07 5.27 13.88
N GLU A 200 6.07 5.73 13.14
CA GLU A 200 5.06 6.67 13.62
C GLU A 200 4.22 6.09 14.78
N GLN A 201 3.98 4.78 14.77
CA GLN A 201 3.17 4.13 15.79
C GLN A 201 3.95 3.79 17.07
N PHE A 202 5.22 3.41 16.95
CA PHE A 202 5.99 2.86 18.07
C PHE A 202 7.07 3.80 18.63
N ASN A 203 7.52 4.79 17.86
CA ASN A 203 8.40 5.81 18.38
C ASN A 203 7.59 6.90 19.10
N GLU A 204 8.06 7.31 20.27
CA GLU A 204 7.48 8.37 21.10
C GLU A 204 8.49 9.50 21.25
N PRO A 205 8.61 10.42 20.27
CA PRO A 205 9.62 11.50 20.27
C PRO A 205 9.54 12.38 21.51
N ASP A 206 8.31 12.68 21.97
CA ASP A 206 8.07 13.54 23.14
C ASP A 206 8.61 12.91 24.43
N LEU A 207 8.75 11.59 24.46
CA LEU A 207 9.34 10.86 25.58
C LEU A 207 10.79 10.44 25.34
N GLY A 208 11.38 10.83 24.20
CA GLY A 208 12.72 10.41 23.81
C GLY A 208 12.88 8.90 23.56
N LYS A 209 11.78 8.19 23.30
CA LYS A 209 11.79 6.75 23.07
C LYS A 209 11.74 6.43 21.59
N PHE A 210 12.75 5.74 21.10
CA PHE A 210 12.89 5.38 19.69
C PHE A 210 13.16 3.89 19.52
N PRO A 211 12.15 2.99 19.71
CA PRO A 211 12.32 1.55 19.48
C PRO A 211 12.79 1.22 18.06
N ILE A 212 12.43 2.07 17.07
CA ILE A 212 12.84 1.95 15.67
C ILE A 212 13.64 3.21 15.29
N PRO A 213 14.92 3.32 15.70
CA PRO A 213 15.67 4.58 15.61
C PRO A 213 16.07 4.94 14.18
N VAL A 214 16.47 3.97 13.37
CA VAL A 214 17.02 4.17 12.02
C VAL A 214 15.96 3.93 10.97
N ASP A 215 15.87 4.82 9.97
CA ASP A 215 15.09 4.58 8.76
C ASP A 215 16.04 4.09 7.64
N PRO A 216 15.99 2.83 7.21
CA PRO A 216 16.87 2.33 6.16
C PRO A 216 16.65 3.02 4.82
N PHE A 217 15.48 3.65 4.63
CA PHE A 217 15.16 4.38 3.40
C PHE A 217 15.84 5.75 3.31
N ASP A 218 16.44 6.26 4.39
CA ASP A 218 17.26 7.46 4.34
C ASP A 218 18.62 7.18 3.67
N TYR A 219 19.06 5.91 3.69
CA TYR A 219 20.32 5.41 3.09
C TYR A 219 20.09 4.55 1.85
N PHE A 220 18.84 4.34 1.44
CA PHE A 220 18.46 3.55 0.29
C PHE A 220 17.91 4.44 -0.83
N THR A 221 18.61 4.47 -1.97
CA THR A 221 18.14 5.18 -3.16
C THR A 221 16.98 4.44 -3.79
N MET A 222 15.79 5.01 -3.72
CA MET A 222 14.59 4.43 -4.36
C MET A 222 14.77 4.37 -5.88
N PRO A 223 14.52 3.21 -6.51
CA PRO A 223 14.54 3.10 -7.96
C PRO A 223 13.54 4.04 -8.61
N LYS A 224 13.96 4.74 -9.67
CA LYS A 224 13.06 5.62 -10.43
C LYS A 224 11.89 4.81 -11.00
N THR A 225 10.68 5.33 -10.82
CA THR A 225 9.52 4.76 -11.49
C THR A 225 9.66 4.98 -12.98
N PRO A 226 9.56 3.95 -13.83
CA PRO A 226 9.61 4.13 -15.27
C PRO A 226 8.52 5.10 -15.72
N ALA A 227 8.84 5.94 -16.70
CA ALA A 227 7.88 6.87 -17.27
C ALA A 227 6.61 6.12 -17.73
N SER A 228 5.46 6.74 -17.50
CA SER A 228 4.19 6.19 -17.97
C SER A 228 4.18 6.22 -19.50
N GLN A 229 3.95 5.08 -20.12
CA GLN A 229 3.74 5.04 -21.56
C GLN A 229 2.44 5.75 -21.93
N HIS A 230 2.44 6.52 -23.01
CA HIS A 230 1.24 7.06 -23.59
C HIS A 230 0.31 5.91 -24.01
N LYS A 231 -0.99 6.11 -23.83
CA LYS A 231 -2.01 5.09 -24.11
C LYS A 231 -3.02 5.56 -25.15
N ASP A 232 -2.78 6.73 -25.69
CA ASP A 232 -3.58 7.29 -26.76
C ASP A 232 -3.51 6.40 -28.01
N ILE A 233 -4.57 6.44 -28.78
CA ILE A 233 -4.70 5.68 -30.01
C ILE A 233 -4.87 6.65 -31.20
N PRO A 234 -4.44 6.27 -32.40
CA PRO A 234 -4.60 7.10 -33.58
C PRO A 234 -6.04 7.47 -33.89
N ILE A 235 -6.27 8.64 -34.51
CA ILE A 235 -7.60 9.16 -34.91
C ILE A 235 -8.30 8.15 -35.81
N GLU A 236 -7.56 7.54 -36.73
CA GLU A 236 -8.06 6.56 -37.70
C GLU A 236 -8.67 5.34 -36.98
N VAL A 237 -8.18 4.98 -35.82
CA VAL A 237 -8.69 3.85 -35.02
C VAL A 237 -10.03 4.23 -34.36
N ILE A 238 -10.19 5.46 -33.91
CA ILE A 238 -11.51 5.96 -33.43
C ILE A 238 -12.51 5.97 -34.57
N GLN A 239 -12.14 6.50 -35.77
CA GLN A 239 -13.01 6.47 -36.93
C GLN A 239 -13.38 5.04 -37.32
N LEU A 240 -12.41 4.12 -37.31
CA LEU A 240 -12.66 2.69 -37.59
C LEU A 240 -13.67 2.08 -36.59
N MET A 241 -13.56 2.46 -35.30
CA MET A 241 -14.56 2.03 -34.29
C MET A 241 -15.96 2.55 -34.65
N ILE A 242 -16.10 3.81 -35.06
CA ILE A 242 -17.36 4.41 -35.45
C ILE A 242 -17.93 3.67 -36.67
N ASP A 243 -17.13 3.43 -37.70
CA ASP A 243 -17.54 2.82 -38.97
C ASP A 243 -17.92 1.35 -38.82
N THR A 244 -17.21 0.64 -37.93
CA THR A 244 -17.39 -0.82 -37.82
C THR A 244 -18.32 -1.23 -36.66
N ARG A 245 -18.67 -0.34 -35.73
CA ARG A 245 -19.48 -0.68 -34.56
C ARG A 245 -20.75 -1.49 -34.86
N LYS A 246 -21.43 -1.20 -35.95
CA LYS A 246 -22.67 -1.88 -36.35
C LYS A 246 -22.45 -3.27 -36.96
N LYS A 247 -21.22 -3.62 -37.35
CA LYS A 247 -20.86 -4.95 -37.87
C LYS A 247 -20.69 -6.00 -36.74
N TYR A 248 -20.69 -5.56 -35.47
CA TYR A 248 -20.45 -6.41 -34.32
C TYR A 248 -21.68 -6.48 -33.42
N GLU A 249 -21.74 -7.57 -32.66
CA GLU A 249 -22.79 -7.83 -31.68
C GLU A 249 -22.19 -8.21 -30.33
N GLY A 250 -23.03 -8.33 -29.31
CA GLY A 250 -22.69 -8.81 -27.99
C GLY A 250 -21.54 -8.02 -27.36
N ARG A 251 -20.53 -8.73 -26.83
CA ARG A 251 -19.43 -8.13 -26.07
C ARG A 251 -18.55 -7.19 -26.91
N GLN A 252 -18.33 -7.51 -28.19
CA GLN A 252 -17.49 -6.67 -29.04
C GLN A 252 -18.18 -5.34 -29.30
N ARG A 253 -19.46 -5.36 -29.69
CA ARG A 253 -20.27 -4.15 -29.90
C ARG A 253 -20.31 -3.29 -28.64
N MET A 254 -20.63 -3.90 -27.51
CA MET A 254 -20.67 -3.20 -26.21
C MET A 254 -19.33 -2.54 -25.88
N ALA A 255 -18.21 -3.22 -26.11
CA ALA A 255 -16.89 -2.67 -25.79
C ALA A 255 -16.50 -1.49 -26.68
N ILE A 256 -16.83 -1.54 -27.98
CA ILE A 256 -16.64 -0.43 -28.92
C ILE A 256 -17.51 0.76 -28.50
N ASP A 257 -18.79 0.52 -28.29
CA ASP A 257 -19.76 1.55 -27.94
C ASP A 257 -19.42 2.22 -26.61
N ALA A 258 -19.07 1.43 -25.59
CA ALA A 258 -18.62 1.95 -24.30
C ALA A 258 -17.33 2.78 -24.44
N PHE A 259 -16.40 2.37 -25.32
CA PHE A 259 -15.19 3.15 -25.60
C PHE A 259 -15.53 4.50 -26.24
N LEU A 260 -16.40 4.52 -27.24
CA LEU A 260 -16.85 5.75 -27.92
C LEU A 260 -17.63 6.66 -26.97
N ILE A 261 -18.49 6.08 -26.10
CA ILE A 261 -19.17 6.83 -25.05
C ILE A 261 -18.14 7.44 -24.07
N SER A 262 -17.17 6.66 -23.63
CA SER A 262 -16.11 7.16 -22.74
C SER A 262 -15.34 8.30 -23.40
N PHE A 263 -14.92 8.13 -24.64
CA PHE A 263 -14.23 9.15 -25.42
C PHE A 263 -15.08 10.42 -25.52
N GLY A 264 -16.33 10.28 -25.92
CA GLY A 264 -17.27 11.41 -26.09
C GLY A 264 -17.65 12.09 -24.76
N LEU A 265 -17.48 11.43 -23.63
CA LEU A 265 -17.67 12.00 -22.29
C LEU A 265 -16.32 12.38 -21.63
N CYS A 266 -15.43 13.01 -22.38
CA CYS A 266 -14.12 13.49 -21.93
C CYS A 266 -13.25 12.40 -21.30
N GLY A 267 -13.38 11.17 -21.77
CA GLY A 267 -12.63 10.01 -21.26
C GLY A 267 -13.06 9.56 -19.86
N ILE A 268 -14.36 9.55 -19.56
CA ILE A 268 -14.89 8.99 -18.30
C ILE A 268 -14.36 7.59 -18.06
N ASN A 269 -13.89 7.29 -16.83
CA ASN A 269 -13.38 5.96 -16.53
C ASN A 269 -14.51 4.93 -16.45
N PRO A 270 -14.24 3.65 -16.78
CA PRO A 270 -15.25 2.61 -16.69
C PRO A 270 -15.82 2.42 -15.28
N SER A 271 -15.04 2.69 -14.24
CA SER A 271 -15.53 2.65 -12.85
C SER A 271 -16.59 3.72 -12.59
N ASP A 272 -16.40 4.92 -13.17
CA ASP A 272 -17.32 6.03 -13.04
C ASP A 272 -18.56 5.80 -13.95
N MET A 273 -18.37 5.28 -15.20
CA MET A 273 -19.46 4.84 -16.07
C MET A 273 -20.38 3.80 -15.42
N TYR A 274 -19.77 2.82 -14.70
CA TYR A 274 -20.52 1.75 -14.03
C TYR A 274 -21.50 2.29 -12.98
N ARG A 275 -21.21 3.46 -12.37
CA ARG A 275 -21.94 3.98 -11.21
C ARG A 275 -22.67 5.29 -11.44
N CYS A 276 -22.39 5.99 -12.56
CA CYS A 276 -22.94 7.32 -12.75
C CYS A 276 -24.47 7.29 -12.79
N GLU A 277 -25.05 8.35 -12.22
CA GLU A 277 -26.49 8.54 -12.18
C GLU A 277 -27.02 9.01 -13.54
N LYS A 278 -28.35 8.95 -13.71
CA LYS A 278 -28.99 9.41 -14.93
C LYS A 278 -28.71 10.90 -15.18
N PRO A 279 -28.45 11.29 -16.45
CA PRO A 279 -28.17 12.67 -16.77
C PRO A 279 -29.43 13.54 -16.58
N LYS A 280 -29.19 14.79 -16.16
CA LYS A 280 -30.23 15.81 -16.08
C LYS A 280 -30.02 16.85 -17.20
N LYS A 281 -31.06 17.20 -17.94
CA LYS A 281 -30.99 18.19 -19.04
C LYS A 281 -29.82 17.96 -20.03
N ASN A 282 -29.55 16.68 -20.36
CA ASN A 282 -28.44 16.25 -21.23
C ASN A 282 -27.03 16.53 -20.67
N VAL A 283 -26.88 16.72 -19.38
CA VAL A 283 -25.62 16.87 -18.70
C VAL A 283 -25.46 15.70 -17.73
N LEU A 284 -24.35 14.99 -17.87
CA LEU A 284 -23.94 13.96 -16.94
C LEU A 284 -23.14 14.61 -15.81
N HIS A 285 -23.61 14.47 -14.60
CA HIS A 285 -22.93 14.94 -13.39
C HIS A 285 -22.43 13.75 -12.59
N TYR A 286 -21.15 13.76 -12.22
CA TYR A 286 -20.56 12.70 -11.38
C TYR A 286 -19.33 13.18 -10.63
N TYR A 287 -18.99 12.46 -9.56
CA TYR A 287 -17.74 12.63 -8.83
C TYR A 287 -16.78 11.50 -9.20
N ARG A 288 -15.55 11.84 -9.59
CA ARG A 288 -14.56 10.84 -10.01
C ARG A 288 -14.11 9.99 -8.82
N GLN A 289 -14.55 8.76 -8.76
CA GLN A 289 -14.38 7.83 -7.64
C GLN A 289 -12.92 7.71 -7.15
N LYS A 290 -11.95 7.69 -8.05
CA LYS A 290 -10.53 7.54 -7.70
C LYS A 290 -9.98 8.67 -6.82
N THR A 291 -10.52 9.88 -6.95
CA THR A 291 -9.97 11.10 -6.35
C THR A 291 -10.98 11.88 -5.51
N GLU A 292 -12.25 11.49 -5.49
CA GLU A 292 -13.33 12.15 -4.76
C GLU A 292 -12.96 12.44 -3.30
N LYS A 293 -12.50 11.42 -2.56
CA LYS A 293 -12.17 11.53 -1.13
C LYS A 293 -10.86 12.28 -0.83
N ARG A 294 -10.11 12.69 -1.87
CA ARG A 294 -8.78 13.32 -1.72
C ARG A 294 -8.75 14.77 -2.18
N ARG A 295 -9.87 15.25 -2.70
CA ARG A 295 -9.98 16.59 -3.28
C ARG A 295 -11.09 17.36 -2.59
N ASP A 296 -10.86 18.64 -2.30
CA ASP A 296 -11.84 19.52 -1.68
C ASP A 296 -13.06 19.75 -2.59
N ASP A 297 -12.83 19.82 -3.93
CA ASP A 297 -13.86 19.88 -4.96
C ASP A 297 -14.50 18.51 -5.26
N ARG A 298 -14.18 17.47 -4.46
CA ARG A 298 -14.67 16.09 -4.62
C ARG A 298 -14.45 15.52 -6.02
N ALA A 299 -13.56 16.11 -6.82
CA ALA A 299 -13.32 15.72 -8.20
C ALA A 299 -14.62 15.71 -9.04
N GLU A 300 -15.42 16.75 -8.90
CA GLU A 300 -16.70 16.97 -9.58
C GLU A 300 -16.53 17.13 -11.08
N MET A 301 -17.48 16.57 -11.86
CA MET A 301 -17.48 16.63 -13.31
C MET A 301 -18.90 16.89 -13.84
N TRP A 302 -19.02 17.85 -14.74
CA TRP A 302 -20.23 18.17 -15.48
C TRP A 302 -19.93 18.06 -16.97
N VAL A 303 -20.45 17.02 -17.61
CA VAL A 303 -20.15 16.72 -19.03
C VAL A 303 -21.43 16.72 -19.84
N LYS A 304 -21.50 17.56 -20.88
CA LYS A 304 -22.64 17.61 -21.81
C LYS A 304 -22.65 16.36 -22.70
N ILE A 305 -23.83 15.81 -22.94
CA ILE A 305 -24.00 14.65 -23.82
C ILE A 305 -24.28 15.15 -25.24
N HIS A 306 -23.26 15.05 -26.10
CA HIS A 306 -23.35 15.40 -27.49
C HIS A 306 -24.35 14.49 -28.25
N PRO A 307 -25.08 14.98 -29.27
CA PRO A 307 -26.10 14.20 -30.00
C PRO A 307 -25.60 12.86 -30.57
N CYS A 308 -24.38 12.82 -31.12
CA CYS A 308 -23.78 11.56 -31.64
C CYS A 308 -23.62 10.51 -30.57
N ILE A 309 -23.14 10.90 -29.37
CA ILE A 309 -22.95 10.02 -28.22
C ILE A 309 -24.28 9.58 -27.64
N ARG A 310 -25.25 10.47 -27.56
CA ARG A 310 -26.62 10.17 -27.07
C ARG A 310 -27.27 9.03 -27.85
N LYS A 311 -27.08 9.00 -29.19
CA LYS A 311 -27.58 7.88 -30.01
C LYS A 311 -27.02 6.54 -29.56
N ILE A 312 -25.73 6.49 -29.20
CA ILE A 312 -25.08 5.27 -28.73
C ILE A 312 -25.52 4.93 -27.29
N MET A 313 -25.63 5.96 -26.42
CA MET A 313 -26.02 5.72 -25.02
C MET A 313 -27.43 5.14 -24.86
N LYS A 314 -28.36 5.42 -25.79
CA LYS A 314 -29.72 4.89 -25.76
C LYS A 314 -29.74 3.34 -25.74
N ASP A 315 -28.80 2.70 -26.44
CA ASP A 315 -28.69 1.25 -26.53
C ASP A 315 -28.29 0.59 -25.19
N TYR A 316 -27.82 1.39 -24.24
CA TYR A 316 -27.30 0.95 -22.95
C TYR A 316 -27.95 1.67 -21.75
N ALA A 317 -29.14 2.21 -21.93
CA ALA A 317 -29.83 2.94 -20.86
C ALA A 317 -30.21 2.00 -19.69
N GLY A 318 -29.76 2.34 -18.48
CA GLY A 318 -30.04 1.58 -17.27
C GLY A 318 -31.37 1.96 -16.61
N LYS A 319 -31.87 1.07 -15.77
CA LYS A 319 -33.09 1.31 -14.96
C LYS A 319 -32.79 2.26 -13.80
N ASP A 320 -31.76 1.95 -13.01
CA ASP A 320 -31.41 2.68 -11.79
C ASP A 320 -30.27 3.68 -12.02
N ARG A 321 -29.36 3.37 -12.94
CA ARG A 321 -28.19 4.17 -13.28
C ARG A 321 -28.25 4.69 -14.72
N CYS A 322 -27.26 5.50 -15.08
CA CYS A 322 -27.15 6.00 -16.46
C CYS A 322 -27.08 4.86 -17.47
N PHE A 323 -26.32 3.82 -17.15
CA PHE A 323 -26.09 2.67 -18.01
C PHE A 323 -26.53 1.36 -17.36
N ASP A 324 -27.01 0.42 -18.18
CA ASP A 324 -27.40 -0.94 -17.79
C ASP A 324 -26.22 -1.83 -17.40
N TYR A 325 -24.99 -1.32 -17.47
CA TYR A 325 -23.79 -2.02 -17.02
C TYR A 325 -23.84 -2.38 -15.54
N TYR A 326 -24.49 -1.54 -14.74
CA TYR A 326 -24.68 -1.77 -13.32
C TYR A 326 -25.57 -2.98 -13.03
N GLU A 327 -26.60 -3.17 -13.83
CA GLU A 327 -27.53 -4.30 -13.72
C GLU A 327 -26.96 -5.59 -14.36
N ARG A 328 -26.18 -5.44 -15.44
CA ARG A 328 -25.64 -6.58 -16.22
C ARG A 328 -24.43 -7.27 -15.62
N TYR A 329 -23.65 -6.55 -14.83
CA TYR A 329 -22.39 -7.05 -14.28
C TYR A 329 -22.38 -7.00 -12.77
N ALA A 330 -21.92 -8.09 -12.12
CA ALA A 330 -21.88 -8.21 -10.67
C ALA A 330 -21.06 -7.11 -9.98
N ASN A 331 -20.02 -6.59 -10.65
CA ASN A 331 -19.20 -5.48 -10.18
C ASN A 331 -18.42 -4.81 -11.32
N LYS A 332 -17.82 -3.67 -11.02
CA LYS A 332 -17.03 -2.88 -11.97
C LYS A 332 -15.83 -3.62 -12.57
N ASP A 333 -15.22 -4.55 -11.85
CA ASP A 333 -14.00 -5.24 -12.30
C ASP A 333 -14.34 -6.29 -13.34
N VAL A 334 -15.48 -6.99 -13.18
CA VAL A 334 -16.06 -7.88 -14.18
C VAL A 334 -16.44 -7.09 -15.44
N PHE A 335 -17.06 -5.92 -15.28
CA PHE A 335 -17.38 -5.03 -16.41
C PHE A 335 -16.11 -4.60 -17.16
N ILE A 336 -15.09 -4.09 -16.47
CA ILE A 336 -13.82 -3.67 -17.09
C ILE A 336 -13.15 -4.85 -17.82
N THR A 337 -13.22 -6.04 -17.26
CA THR A 337 -12.68 -7.25 -17.89
C THR A 337 -13.42 -7.55 -19.19
N ALA A 338 -14.76 -7.47 -19.19
CA ALA A 338 -15.57 -7.68 -20.37
C ALA A 338 -15.26 -6.66 -21.48
N LEU A 339 -15.09 -5.38 -21.14
CA LEU A 339 -14.68 -4.32 -22.06
C LEU A 339 -13.32 -4.62 -22.71
N ASN A 340 -12.32 -4.96 -21.91
CA ASN A 340 -10.98 -5.25 -22.44
C ASN A 340 -10.97 -6.49 -23.34
N GLN A 341 -11.74 -7.52 -22.99
CA GLN A 341 -11.91 -8.70 -23.84
C GLN A 341 -12.58 -8.36 -25.18
N GLY A 342 -13.67 -7.55 -25.15
CA GLY A 342 -14.36 -7.12 -26.35
C GLY A 342 -13.47 -6.30 -27.28
N LEU A 343 -12.74 -5.33 -26.75
CA LEU A 343 -11.77 -4.53 -27.53
C LEU A 343 -10.63 -5.39 -28.09
N SER A 344 -10.15 -6.37 -27.34
CA SER A 344 -9.10 -7.28 -27.82
C SER A 344 -9.56 -8.13 -28.98
N LEU A 345 -10.80 -8.65 -28.94
CA LEU A 345 -11.40 -9.41 -30.01
C LEU A 345 -11.64 -8.55 -31.26
N TRP A 346 -12.17 -7.31 -31.09
CA TRP A 346 -12.36 -6.37 -32.17
C TRP A 346 -11.01 -6.00 -32.83
N LYS A 347 -10.02 -5.64 -32.03
CA LYS A 347 -8.66 -5.33 -32.50
C LYS A 347 -8.07 -6.45 -33.37
N LYS A 348 -8.25 -7.71 -32.95
CA LYS A 348 -7.80 -8.90 -33.70
C LYS A 348 -8.52 -9.04 -35.03
N LYS A 349 -9.84 -8.85 -35.04
CA LYS A 349 -10.65 -8.98 -36.27
C LYS A 349 -10.35 -7.88 -37.28
N GLU A 350 -10.26 -6.64 -36.85
CA GLU A 350 -9.94 -5.49 -37.69
C GLU A 350 -8.42 -5.34 -37.99
N LYS A 351 -7.58 -6.29 -37.48
CA LYS A 351 -6.11 -6.27 -37.68
C LYS A 351 -5.44 -4.96 -37.29
N VAL A 352 -5.97 -4.29 -36.27
CA VAL A 352 -5.46 -3.00 -35.80
C VAL A 352 -4.05 -3.16 -35.22
N LYS A 353 -3.09 -2.46 -35.80
CA LYS A 353 -1.65 -2.52 -35.41
C LYS A 353 -1.37 -1.56 -34.26
N ILE A 354 -1.79 -1.89 -33.06
CA ILE A 354 -1.49 -1.18 -31.82
C ILE A 354 -1.02 -2.23 -30.81
N ASP A 355 0.10 -2.03 -30.14
CA ASP A 355 0.65 -3.03 -29.21
C ASP A 355 -0.33 -3.40 -28.11
N LYS A 356 -0.97 -2.40 -27.48
CA LYS A 356 -1.88 -2.63 -26.38
C LYS A 356 -3.06 -1.66 -26.44
N LEU A 357 -4.25 -2.18 -26.75
CA LEU A 357 -5.49 -1.47 -26.59
C LEU A 357 -6.16 -1.92 -25.29
N THR A 358 -6.19 -1.05 -24.30
CA THR A 358 -6.93 -1.28 -23.06
C THR A 358 -7.91 -0.15 -22.84
N PHE A 359 -9.11 -0.46 -22.40
CA PHE A 359 -10.15 0.53 -22.17
C PHE A 359 -9.70 1.61 -21.15
N THR A 360 -9.13 1.13 -20.03
CA THR A 360 -8.72 2.03 -18.96
C THR A 360 -7.58 2.93 -19.39
N GLY A 361 -7.90 4.20 -19.51
CA GLY A 361 -6.97 5.26 -19.86
C GLY A 361 -6.87 5.57 -21.35
N ALA A 362 -7.07 4.60 -22.27
CA ALA A 362 -6.90 4.87 -23.69
C ALA A 362 -7.87 5.96 -24.20
N ALA A 363 -9.17 5.83 -23.95
CA ALA A 363 -10.16 6.83 -24.37
C ALA A 363 -9.83 8.23 -23.82
N ARG A 364 -9.41 8.33 -22.55
CA ARG A 364 -9.02 9.57 -21.88
C ARG A 364 -7.74 10.18 -22.45
N HIS A 365 -6.69 9.37 -22.62
CA HIS A 365 -5.44 9.84 -23.22
C HIS A 365 -5.67 10.31 -24.64
N THR A 366 -6.45 9.57 -25.43
CA THR A 366 -6.78 9.95 -26.82
C THR A 366 -7.57 11.26 -26.87
N TRP A 367 -8.57 11.43 -26.01
CA TRP A 367 -9.33 12.67 -25.90
C TRP A 367 -8.41 13.86 -25.59
N GLY A 368 -7.53 13.71 -24.60
CA GLY A 368 -6.56 14.75 -24.24
C GLY A 368 -5.54 15.04 -25.33
N THR A 369 -5.00 14.00 -25.99
CA THR A 369 -4.00 14.15 -27.06
C THR A 369 -4.61 14.84 -28.29
N ILE A 370 -5.84 14.46 -28.72
CA ILE A 370 -6.51 15.09 -29.84
C ILE A 370 -6.85 16.54 -29.51
N GLY A 371 -7.40 16.80 -28.30
CA GLY A 371 -7.79 18.14 -27.88
C GLY A 371 -6.62 19.11 -27.79
N SER A 372 -5.47 18.69 -27.25
CA SER A 372 -4.26 19.52 -27.18
C SER A 372 -3.46 19.58 -28.49
N GLY A 373 -3.74 18.66 -29.43
CA GLY A 373 -3.07 18.60 -30.71
C GLY A 373 -3.43 19.77 -31.64
N LYS A 374 -2.63 19.96 -32.71
CA LYS A 374 -2.80 21.03 -33.68
C LYS A 374 -4.20 21.08 -34.34
N LEU A 375 -4.89 19.95 -34.40
CA LEU A 375 -6.20 19.83 -35.07
C LEU A 375 -7.31 20.56 -34.30
N CYS A 376 -7.29 20.49 -32.95
CA CYS A 376 -8.28 21.12 -32.08
C CYS A 376 -7.74 22.34 -31.36
N ASN A 377 -6.46 22.36 -31.03
CA ASN A 377 -5.73 23.43 -30.36
C ASN A 377 -6.45 24.01 -29.11
N ILE A 378 -6.99 23.10 -28.27
CA ILE A 378 -7.74 23.49 -27.08
C ILE A 378 -6.78 23.86 -25.96
N GLU A 379 -7.08 24.88 -25.19
CA GLU A 379 -6.31 25.36 -24.07
C GLU A 379 -6.03 24.24 -23.03
N GLU A 380 -4.78 24.13 -22.57
CA GLU A 380 -4.33 23.10 -21.59
C GLU A 380 -5.21 23.06 -20.34
N ARG A 381 -5.69 24.20 -19.87
CA ARG A 381 -6.58 24.30 -18.70
C ARG A 381 -7.89 23.53 -18.91
N ILE A 382 -8.48 23.65 -20.07
CA ILE A 382 -9.76 22.99 -20.43
C ILE A 382 -9.53 21.48 -20.56
N ILE A 383 -8.43 21.06 -21.21
CA ILE A 383 -8.05 19.65 -21.32
C ILE A 383 -7.80 19.05 -19.92
N THR A 384 -7.05 19.75 -19.05
CA THR A 384 -6.76 19.32 -17.69
C THR A 384 -8.04 19.15 -16.87
N ALA A 385 -8.98 20.10 -16.97
CA ALA A 385 -10.28 20.02 -16.32
C ALA A 385 -11.12 18.85 -16.86
N GLY A 386 -11.21 18.68 -18.20
CA GLY A 386 -11.91 17.56 -18.84
C GLY A 386 -11.35 16.19 -18.45
N MET A 387 -10.04 16.10 -18.23
CA MET A 387 -9.40 14.91 -17.67
C MET A 387 -9.56 14.80 -16.15
N CYS A 388 -10.28 15.71 -15.51
CA CYS A 388 -10.44 15.77 -14.05
C CYS A 388 -9.09 15.70 -13.31
N HIS A 389 -8.08 16.39 -13.81
CA HIS A 389 -6.79 16.56 -13.16
C HIS A 389 -6.77 17.87 -12.36
N LYS A 390 -5.97 17.94 -11.27
CA LYS A 390 -5.66 19.21 -10.61
C LYS A 390 -4.62 19.94 -11.44
N ASP A 391 -4.87 21.21 -11.69
CA ASP A 391 -3.84 22.12 -12.19
C ASP A 391 -3.05 22.65 -10.99
N GLU A 392 -1.90 22.01 -10.72
CA GLU A 392 -1.04 22.37 -9.59
C GLU A 392 -0.36 23.73 -9.77
N LYS A 393 -0.23 24.21 -11.01
CA LYS A 393 0.37 25.50 -11.33
C LYS A 393 -0.55 26.67 -11.00
N ARG A 394 -1.87 26.43 -10.92
CA ARG A 394 -2.90 27.45 -10.70
C ARG A 394 -3.69 27.23 -9.40
N LYS A 395 -3.04 26.77 -8.34
CA LYS A 395 -3.71 26.55 -7.05
C LYS A 395 -4.43 27.80 -6.51
N VAL A 396 -3.79 28.96 -6.66
CA VAL A 396 -4.32 30.23 -6.16
C VAL A 396 -5.50 30.70 -7.04
N ASP A 397 -5.35 30.66 -8.36
CA ASP A 397 -6.40 31.09 -9.29
C ASP A 397 -7.69 30.27 -9.13
N ASN A 398 -7.57 28.99 -8.88
CA ASN A 398 -8.71 28.08 -8.69
C ASN A 398 -9.51 28.36 -7.40
N ILE A 399 -8.99 29.16 -6.48
CA ILE A 399 -9.74 29.63 -5.29
C ILE A 399 -10.68 30.76 -5.67
N TYR A 400 -10.27 31.63 -6.59
CA TYR A 400 -11.01 32.84 -6.95
C TYR A 400 -11.89 32.69 -8.19
N VAL A 401 -11.54 31.77 -9.11
CA VAL A 401 -12.23 31.63 -10.41
C VAL A 401 -12.88 30.26 -10.48
N LYS A 402 -14.21 30.23 -10.45
CA LYS A 402 -14.97 29.00 -10.67
C LYS A 402 -14.77 28.55 -12.14
N PHE A 403 -14.52 27.27 -12.36
CA PHE A 403 -14.38 26.71 -13.70
C PHE A 403 -15.74 26.80 -14.44
N ASP A 404 -15.70 27.37 -15.63
CA ASP A 404 -16.84 27.41 -16.52
C ASP A 404 -16.94 26.11 -17.34
N TRP A 405 -17.96 25.33 -17.07
CA TRP A 405 -18.17 24.03 -17.72
C TRP A 405 -18.60 24.17 -19.19
N GLU A 406 -19.14 25.32 -19.61
CA GLU A 406 -19.51 25.54 -21.00
C GLU A 406 -18.29 25.54 -21.92
N GLN A 407 -17.16 26.09 -21.47
CA GLN A 407 -15.88 25.99 -22.18
C GLN A 407 -15.46 24.53 -22.44
N LEU A 408 -15.69 23.64 -21.47
CA LEU A 408 -15.42 22.20 -21.64
C LEU A 408 -16.39 21.57 -22.65
N TRP A 409 -17.67 22.00 -22.66
CA TRP A 409 -18.65 21.46 -23.58
C TRP A 409 -18.36 21.88 -25.02
N ASP A 410 -17.90 23.12 -25.24
CA ASP A 410 -17.48 23.61 -26.54
C ASP A 410 -16.22 22.87 -27.04
N ALA A 411 -15.22 22.70 -26.17
CA ALA A 411 -14.04 21.92 -26.47
C ALA A 411 -14.38 20.45 -26.81
N GLN A 412 -15.31 19.85 -26.08
CA GLN A 412 -15.81 18.50 -26.35
C GLN A 412 -16.43 18.41 -27.73
N LYS A 413 -17.24 19.42 -28.10
CA LYS A 413 -17.86 19.50 -29.43
C LYS A 413 -16.79 19.56 -30.52
N VAL A 414 -15.79 20.44 -30.39
CA VAL A 414 -14.68 20.56 -31.36
C VAL A 414 -13.97 19.22 -31.57
N ILE A 415 -13.67 18.49 -30.47
CA ILE A 415 -13.02 17.18 -30.56
C ILE A 415 -13.91 16.14 -31.27
N LEU A 416 -15.22 16.15 -31.02
CA LEU A 416 -16.14 15.18 -31.61
C LEU A 416 -16.43 15.49 -33.07
N ASP A 417 -16.39 16.75 -33.47
CA ASP A 417 -16.61 17.20 -34.88
C ASP A 417 -15.43 16.78 -35.80
N VAL A 418 -14.30 16.32 -35.25
CA VAL A 418 -13.20 15.72 -36.03
C VAL A 418 -13.64 14.44 -36.75
N PHE A 419 -14.68 13.76 -36.24
CA PHE A 419 -15.10 12.42 -36.69
C PHE A 419 -16.43 12.46 -37.45
N LYS A 420 -16.56 11.50 -38.37
CA LYS A 420 -17.82 11.22 -39.08
C LYS A 420 -18.64 10.18 -38.29
N TRP A 421 -19.65 10.65 -37.53
CA TRP A 421 -20.46 9.80 -36.64
C TRP A 421 -21.62 9.08 -37.35
#